data_22037a424c3a31ac248c3b3f1080b732
#
_entry.id   22037a424c3a31ac248c3b3f1080b732
#
_cell.length_a   1.000
_cell.length_b   1.000
_cell.length_c   1.000
_cell.angle_alpha   90.00
_cell.angle_beta   90.00
_cell.angle_gamma   90.00
#
_symmetry.space_group_name_H-M   'P 1'
#
loop_
_entity.id
_entity.type
_entity.pdbx_description
1 polymer ?
#
loop_
_entity_poly.entity_id
_entity_poly.type
_entity_poly.pdbx_seq_one_letter_code
_entity_poly.pdbx_strand_id
1 'polypeptide(L)'
;CGNCRPCRLISNSKHPDVEEIAPRVSGKTIRQDKISIDEIRNMIYRFTLNPIELERRIAIITNFETASRLASDAMLKTLEEPPGDAVFIITIDNVSSLPETILSRCISFDLRSLPVSLVQQALIKHWGAQNQEASFLARISGGRLGWAVTLMLDKETLDDRSIKLSQMISLLSQSRVNRFSYVDTLRKDREQVVMALSLWECWWRDVMVVSSGTTNSAITNIDYQSEIQTVASKVDSIKAADTISAIRNTQDKLRKNANVRLALEVLMLQIPKLQ
;
A
#
# COMPACT_ATOMS: atom_id res chain seq x y z
N CYS A 1 1.98 20.44 -18.50
CA CYS A 1 1.52 21.77 -18.13
C CYS A 1 0.27 21.74 -17.21
N GLY A 2 -0.49 20.64 -17.15
CA GLY A 2 -1.70 20.49 -16.33
C GLY A 2 -2.98 21.12 -16.91
N ASN A 3 -2.87 22.05 -17.86
CA ASN A 3 -3.99 22.88 -18.33
C ASN A 3 -4.43 22.63 -19.79
N CYS A 4 -3.58 22.04 -20.63
CA CYS A 4 -3.93 21.77 -22.02
C CYS A 4 -4.96 20.62 -22.14
N ARG A 5 -5.57 20.47 -23.32
CA ARG A 5 -6.57 19.45 -23.56
C ARG A 5 -6.07 18.02 -23.24
N PRO A 6 -4.90 17.58 -23.74
CA PRO A 6 -4.38 16.26 -23.38
C PRO A 6 -4.20 16.08 -21.86
N CYS A 7 -3.62 17.07 -21.16
CA CYS A 7 -3.46 16.98 -19.69
C CYS A 7 -4.80 16.80 -18.97
N ARG A 8 -5.84 17.54 -19.37
CA ARG A 8 -7.18 17.40 -18.77
C ARG A 8 -7.83 16.05 -19.08
N LEU A 9 -7.62 15.51 -20.28
CA LEU A 9 -8.12 14.19 -20.65
C LEU A 9 -7.40 13.09 -19.85
N ILE A 10 -6.07 13.18 -19.71
CA ILE A 10 -5.27 12.25 -18.92
C ILE A 10 -5.69 12.30 -17.44
N SER A 11 -5.81 13.49 -16.85
CA SER A 11 -6.25 13.65 -15.45
C SER A 11 -7.64 13.07 -15.17
N ASN A 12 -8.48 12.95 -16.19
CA ASN A 12 -9.81 12.34 -16.08
C ASN A 12 -9.87 10.90 -16.60
N SER A 13 -8.72 10.25 -16.87
CA SER A 13 -8.61 8.89 -17.45
C SER A 13 -9.44 8.69 -18.74
N LYS A 14 -9.49 9.73 -19.59
CA LYS A 14 -10.30 9.77 -20.83
C LYS A 14 -9.50 10.02 -22.10
N HIS A 15 -8.16 9.98 -22.00
CA HIS A 15 -7.33 10.21 -23.18
C HIS A 15 -7.30 8.96 -24.08
N PRO A 16 -7.55 9.06 -25.39
CA PRO A 16 -7.66 7.90 -26.29
C PRO A 16 -6.35 7.10 -26.42
N ASP A 17 -5.19 7.75 -26.25
CA ASP A 17 -3.87 7.12 -26.37
C ASP A 17 -3.25 6.74 -25.01
N VAL A 18 -3.95 6.97 -23.89
CA VAL A 18 -3.52 6.59 -22.55
C VAL A 18 -4.54 5.61 -21.98
N GLU A 19 -4.09 4.41 -21.67
CA GLU A 19 -4.93 3.37 -21.09
C GLU A 19 -4.47 3.05 -19.67
N GLU A 20 -5.42 3.05 -18.76
CA GLU A 20 -5.19 2.68 -17.36
C GLU A 20 -5.84 1.33 -17.09
N ILE A 21 -5.04 0.38 -16.59
CA ILE A 21 -5.50 -0.93 -16.13
C ILE A 21 -5.19 -1.03 -14.63
N ALA A 22 -6.22 -1.25 -13.86
CA ALA A 22 -6.13 -1.47 -12.42
C ALA A 22 -6.94 -2.70 -12.02
N PRO A 23 -6.60 -3.39 -10.93
CA PRO A 23 -7.45 -4.44 -10.38
C PRO A 23 -8.83 -3.86 -10.10
N ARG A 24 -9.88 -4.51 -10.60
CA ARG A 24 -11.26 -4.05 -10.33
C ARG A 24 -11.61 -4.35 -8.89
N VAL A 25 -12.07 -3.37 -8.17
CA VAL A 25 -12.69 -3.56 -6.85
C VAL A 25 -14.14 -3.94 -7.07
N SER A 26 -14.43 -5.24 -7.04
CA SER A 26 -15.81 -5.74 -7.05
C SER A 26 -16.37 -5.65 -5.64
N GLY A 27 -17.24 -4.68 -5.39
CA GLY A 27 -17.86 -4.49 -4.09
C GLY A 27 -18.51 -5.79 -3.58
N LYS A 28 -18.13 -6.22 -2.37
CA LYS A 28 -18.69 -7.30 -1.54
C LYS A 28 -18.03 -8.69 -1.58
N THR A 29 -17.10 -9.01 -2.44
CA THR A 29 -16.43 -10.32 -2.37
C THR A 29 -14.96 -10.16 -1.94
N ILE A 30 -14.55 -10.99 -0.97
CA ILE A 30 -13.19 -11.04 -0.38
C ILE A 30 -12.11 -11.50 -1.41
N ARG A 31 -12.42 -11.53 -2.68
CA ARG A 31 -11.48 -11.87 -3.75
C ARG A 31 -10.86 -10.60 -4.29
N GLN A 32 -9.55 -10.52 -4.21
CA GLN A 32 -8.76 -9.53 -4.93
C GLN A 32 -9.06 -9.71 -6.42
N ASP A 33 -9.73 -8.75 -7.04
CA ASP A 33 -9.98 -8.79 -8.46
C ASP A 33 -8.62 -8.73 -9.17
N LYS A 34 -8.37 -9.76 -9.94
CA LYS A 34 -7.12 -9.90 -10.67
C LYS A 34 -7.24 -9.17 -11.99
N ILE A 35 -6.14 -8.57 -12.42
CA ILE A 35 -6.02 -8.16 -13.83
C ILE A 35 -6.16 -9.42 -14.69
N SER A 36 -7.19 -9.43 -15.52
CA SER A 36 -7.54 -10.57 -16.35
C SER A 36 -6.69 -10.60 -17.63
N ILE A 37 -6.57 -11.78 -18.22
CA ILE A 37 -5.92 -11.92 -19.53
C ILE A 37 -6.64 -11.13 -20.62
N ASP A 38 -7.96 -11.00 -20.54
CA ASP A 38 -8.76 -10.30 -21.57
C ASP A 38 -8.51 -8.79 -21.53
N GLU A 39 -8.31 -8.21 -20.34
CA GLU A 39 -7.93 -6.79 -20.21
C GLU A 39 -6.57 -6.54 -20.86
N ILE A 40 -5.59 -7.39 -20.59
CA ILE A 40 -4.25 -7.28 -21.20
C ILE A 40 -4.33 -7.49 -22.71
N ARG A 41 -5.06 -8.48 -23.22
CA ARG A 41 -5.22 -8.71 -24.65
C ARG A 41 -5.92 -7.56 -25.35
N ASN A 42 -6.96 -7.00 -24.75
CA ASN A 42 -7.67 -5.84 -25.29
C ASN A 42 -6.77 -4.61 -25.38
N MET A 43 -5.94 -4.39 -24.37
CA MET A 43 -4.91 -3.34 -24.39
C MET A 43 -3.92 -3.58 -25.53
N ILE A 44 -3.33 -4.78 -25.62
CA ILE A 44 -2.36 -5.14 -26.66
C ILE A 44 -2.98 -4.91 -28.05
N TYR A 45 -4.20 -5.36 -28.27
CA TYR A 45 -4.90 -5.12 -29.54
C TYR A 45 -5.03 -3.63 -29.86
N ARG A 46 -5.45 -2.80 -28.89
CA ARG A 46 -5.55 -1.34 -29.10
C ARG A 46 -4.18 -0.71 -29.41
N PHE A 47 -3.11 -1.25 -28.88
CA PHE A 47 -1.75 -0.77 -29.10
C PHE A 47 -1.19 -1.11 -30.50
N THR A 48 -1.80 -2.05 -31.23
CA THR A 48 -1.48 -2.26 -32.65
C THR A 48 -2.01 -1.16 -33.57
N LEU A 49 -2.94 -0.32 -33.08
CA LEU A 49 -3.48 0.81 -33.82
C LEU A 49 -2.60 2.05 -33.64
N ASN A 50 -2.52 2.91 -34.64
CA ASN A 50 -1.78 4.16 -34.51
C ASN A 50 -2.34 5.07 -33.40
N PRO A 51 -1.49 5.83 -32.72
CA PRO A 51 -1.95 6.84 -31.77
C PRO A 51 -2.78 7.92 -32.49
N ILE A 52 -3.71 8.55 -31.76
CA ILE A 52 -4.67 9.52 -32.32
C ILE A 52 -4.18 10.96 -32.09
N GLU A 53 -3.71 11.29 -30.91
CA GLU A 53 -3.32 12.65 -30.52
C GLU A 53 -1.88 12.74 -29.99
N LEU A 54 -1.33 11.66 -29.42
CA LEU A 54 0.04 11.61 -28.91
C LEU A 54 0.98 10.98 -29.94
N GLU A 55 2.27 11.19 -29.76
CA GLU A 55 3.30 10.52 -30.57
C GLU A 55 3.40 9.01 -30.25
N ARG A 56 2.94 8.61 -29.07
CA ARG A 56 3.05 7.24 -28.54
C ARG A 56 1.81 6.85 -27.79
N ARG A 57 1.50 5.56 -27.77
CA ARG A 57 0.51 5.00 -26.86
C ARG A 57 1.13 4.69 -25.52
N ILE A 58 0.40 4.97 -24.44
CA ILE A 58 0.86 4.79 -23.06
C ILE A 58 -0.10 3.87 -22.31
N ALA A 59 0.38 2.80 -21.75
CA ALA A 59 -0.37 1.98 -20.79
C ALA A 59 0.18 2.16 -19.38
N ILE A 60 -0.71 2.44 -18.45
CA ILE A 60 -0.42 2.49 -17.01
C ILE A 60 -1.11 1.29 -16.37
N ILE A 61 -0.32 0.32 -15.91
CA ILE A 61 -0.85 -0.90 -15.29
C ILE A 61 -0.49 -0.87 -13.82
N THR A 62 -1.49 -0.65 -12.97
CA THR A 62 -1.27 -0.53 -11.53
C THR A 62 -1.44 -1.87 -10.82
N ASN A 63 -0.64 -2.09 -9.77
CA ASN A 63 -0.68 -3.32 -8.96
C ASN A 63 -0.58 -4.60 -9.80
N PHE A 64 0.37 -4.63 -10.73
CA PHE A 64 0.53 -5.72 -11.70
C PHE A 64 0.82 -7.09 -11.05
N GLU A 65 1.29 -7.13 -9.82
CA GLU A 65 1.41 -8.36 -9.02
C GLU A 65 0.06 -9.07 -8.81
N THR A 66 -1.06 -8.39 -9.04
CA THR A 66 -2.40 -8.98 -8.99
C THR A 66 -2.81 -9.65 -10.30
N ALA A 67 -2.01 -9.51 -11.36
CA ALA A 67 -2.31 -10.09 -12.65
C ALA A 67 -2.40 -11.63 -12.58
N SER A 68 -3.32 -12.19 -13.33
CA SER A 68 -3.38 -13.65 -13.51
C SER A 68 -2.10 -14.13 -14.21
N ARG A 69 -1.70 -15.38 -13.97
CA ARG A 69 -0.53 -15.94 -14.65
C ARG A 69 -0.60 -15.82 -16.17
N LEU A 70 -1.77 -16.07 -16.73
CA LEU A 70 -2.00 -15.93 -18.17
C LEU A 70 -1.89 -14.48 -18.66
N ALA A 71 -2.30 -13.50 -17.84
CA ALA A 71 -2.12 -12.08 -18.13
C ALA A 71 -0.63 -11.68 -18.10
N SER A 72 0.12 -12.17 -17.11
CA SER A 72 1.56 -11.97 -17.02
C SER A 72 2.30 -12.59 -18.22
N ASP A 73 1.94 -13.82 -18.61
CA ASP A 73 2.54 -14.49 -19.77
C ASP A 73 2.22 -13.75 -21.09
N ALA A 74 1.01 -13.20 -21.23
CA ALA A 74 0.63 -12.39 -22.40
C ALA A 74 1.44 -11.08 -22.48
N MET A 75 1.78 -10.48 -21.33
CA MET A 75 2.62 -9.27 -21.27
C MET A 75 4.07 -9.51 -21.70
N LEU A 76 4.63 -10.70 -21.46
CA LEU A 76 6.02 -11.01 -21.78
C LEU A 76 6.33 -10.77 -23.26
N LYS A 77 5.50 -11.30 -24.15
CA LYS A 77 5.69 -11.12 -25.61
C LYS A 77 5.61 -9.65 -26.00
N THR A 78 4.70 -8.91 -25.40
CA THR A 78 4.49 -7.49 -25.66
C THR A 78 5.64 -6.62 -25.15
N LEU A 79 6.28 -7.01 -24.06
CA LEU A 79 7.47 -6.32 -23.53
C LEU A 79 8.72 -6.62 -24.36
N GLU A 80 8.82 -7.81 -24.99
CA GLU A 80 9.91 -8.14 -25.90
C GLU A 80 9.80 -7.39 -27.24
N GLU A 81 8.59 -7.39 -27.80
CA GLU A 81 8.29 -6.79 -29.11
C GLU A 81 7.08 -5.85 -28.96
N PRO A 82 7.27 -4.66 -28.41
CA PRO A 82 6.16 -3.73 -28.21
C PRO A 82 5.55 -3.31 -29.56
N PRO A 83 4.21 -3.31 -29.67
CA PRO A 83 3.55 -2.91 -30.89
C PRO A 83 3.72 -1.40 -31.11
N GLY A 84 4.40 -1.01 -32.19
CA GLY A 84 4.66 0.40 -32.53
C GLY A 84 5.47 1.13 -31.43
N ASP A 85 5.26 2.45 -31.34
CA ASP A 85 5.87 3.29 -30.31
C ASP A 85 5.04 3.29 -29.01
N ALA A 86 5.05 2.17 -28.28
CA ALA A 86 4.32 2.01 -27.04
C ALA A 86 5.21 2.23 -25.79
N VAL A 87 4.65 2.81 -24.75
CA VAL A 87 5.26 2.96 -23.43
C VAL A 87 4.39 2.25 -22.39
N PHE A 88 4.98 1.33 -21.64
CA PHE A 88 4.32 0.60 -20.56
C PHE A 88 4.88 1.09 -19.21
N ILE A 89 4.01 1.61 -18.36
CA ILE A 89 4.31 2.00 -16.97
C ILE A 89 3.63 0.98 -16.06
N ILE A 90 4.43 0.18 -15.40
CA ILE A 90 3.94 -0.91 -14.53
C ILE A 90 4.27 -0.56 -13.09
N THR A 91 3.27 -0.49 -12.21
CA THR A 91 3.50 -0.30 -10.78
C THR A 91 3.31 -1.60 -10.01
N ILE A 92 4.14 -1.81 -9.00
CA ILE A 92 4.15 -2.97 -8.11
C ILE A 92 4.52 -2.54 -6.70
N ASP A 93 4.02 -3.26 -5.71
CA ASP A 93 4.38 -3.03 -4.31
C ASP A 93 5.73 -3.67 -3.94
N ASN A 94 6.04 -4.81 -4.55
CA ASN A 94 7.25 -5.57 -4.25
C ASN A 94 7.83 -6.24 -5.50
N VAL A 95 9.10 -5.97 -5.77
CA VAL A 95 9.84 -6.54 -6.92
C VAL A 95 9.82 -8.08 -6.91
N SER A 96 9.93 -8.71 -5.73
CA SER A 96 9.90 -10.17 -5.61
C SER A 96 8.55 -10.83 -5.94
N SER A 97 7.49 -10.04 -6.14
CA SER A 97 6.18 -10.54 -6.55
C SER A 97 6.06 -10.80 -8.05
N LEU A 98 6.99 -10.29 -8.84
CA LEU A 98 7.01 -10.48 -10.30
C LEU A 98 8.01 -11.56 -10.73
N PRO A 99 7.71 -12.28 -11.83
CA PRO A 99 8.68 -13.15 -12.49
C PRO A 99 9.89 -12.34 -12.98
N GLU A 100 11.08 -12.91 -12.82
CA GLU A 100 12.33 -12.30 -13.32
C GLU A 100 12.28 -12.02 -14.84
N THR A 101 11.52 -12.82 -15.57
CA THR A 101 11.29 -12.65 -17.00
C THR A 101 10.63 -11.33 -17.38
N ILE A 102 9.76 -10.77 -16.52
CA ILE A 102 9.17 -9.43 -16.70
C ILE A 102 10.18 -8.36 -16.27
N LEU A 103 10.82 -8.56 -15.11
CA LEU A 103 11.77 -7.60 -14.56
C LEU A 103 12.94 -7.34 -15.50
N SER A 104 13.46 -8.39 -16.17
CA SER A 104 14.57 -8.27 -17.11
C SER A 104 14.26 -7.45 -18.37
N ARG A 105 12.98 -7.18 -18.65
CA ARG A 105 12.50 -6.40 -19.80
C ARG A 105 12.00 -5.01 -19.44
N CYS A 106 12.12 -4.65 -18.16
CA CYS A 106 11.67 -3.36 -17.63
C CYS A 106 12.85 -2.58 -17.05
N ILE A 107 12.79 -1.27 -17.15
CA ILE A 107 13.67 -0.38 -16.39
C ILE A 107 12.99 -0.15 -15.04
N SER A 108 13.66 -0.59 -13.96
CA SER A 108 13.11 -0.47 -12.60
C SER A 108 13.45 0.87 -11.96
N PHE A 109 12.45 1.54 -11.40
CA PHE A 109 12.59 2.76 -10.61
C PHE A 109 12.08 2.51 -9.19
N ASP A 110 12.98 2.57 -8.23
CA ASP A 110 12.67 2.44 -6.81
C ASP A 110 12.12 3.77 -6.25
N LEU A 111 10.84 3.79 -5.90
CA LEU A 111 10.21 4.92 -5.23
C LEU A 111 10.42 4.82 -3.71
N ARG A 112 11.41 5.51 -3.21
CA ARG A 112 11.73 5.55 -1.77
C ARG A 112 10.85 6.54 -1.03
N SER A 113 10.61 6.25 0.26
CA SER A 113 9.95 7.20 1.15
C SER A 113 10.72 8.53 1.19
N LEU A 114 9.99 9.64 1.11
CA LEU A 114 10.56 10.97 1.18
C LEU A 114 10.92 11.36 2.64
N PRO A 115 11.93 12.20 2.84
CA PRO A 115 12.15 12.84 4.13
C PRO A 115 10.91 13.59 4.61
N VAL A 116 10.63 13.53 5.91
CA VAL A 116 9.47 14.21 6.53
C VAL A 116 9.41 15.70 6.18
N SER A 117 10.57 16.38 6.16
CA SER A 117 10.65 17.80 5.79
C SER A 117 10.20 18.09 4.36
N LEU A 118 10.51 17.20 3.41
CA LEU A 118 10.07 17.37 2.02
C LEU A 118 8.56 17.12 1.88
N VAL A 119 8.01 16.12 2.57
CA VAL A 119 6.55 15.89 2.59
C VAL A 119 5.83 17.08 3.19
N GLN A 120 6.31 17.62 4.33
CA GLN A 120 5.75 18.81 4.97
C GLN A 120 5.76 20.01 4.03
N GLN A 121 6.91 20.30 3.39
CA GLN A 121 7.02 21.40 2.43
C GLN A 121 6.08 21.23 1.23
N ALA A 122 5.96 20.01 0.71
CA ALA A 122 5.05 19.71 -0.40
C ALA A 122 3.59 19.96 -0.01
N LEU A 123 3.15 19.49 1.16
CA LEU A 123 1.79 19.72 1.66
C LEU A 123 1.45 21.22 1.80
N ILE A 124 2.37 22.01 2.33
CA ILE A 124 2.19 23.46 2.46
C ILE A 124 2.14 24.12 1.08
N LYS A 125 3.10 23.81 0.22
CA LYS A 125 3.27 24.49 -1.07
C LYS A 125 2.20 24.15 -2.09
N HIS A 126 1.77 22.89 -2.16
CA HIS A 126 0.91 22.39 -3.23
C HIS A 126 -0.54 22.16 -2.79
N TRP A 127 -0.79 21.94 -1.50
CA TRP A 127 -2.14 21.69 -0.97
C TRP A 127 -2.59 22.73 0.05
N GLY A 128 -1.73 23.72 0.40
CA GLY A 128 -2.11 24.82 1.28
C GLY A 128 -2.30 24.41 2.76
N ALA A 129 -1.73 23.28 3.18
CA ALA A 129 -1.83 22.81 4.55
C ALA A 129 -1.21 23.80 5.55
N GLN A 130 -1.79 23.92 6.74
CA GLN A 130 -1.19 24.69 7.83
C GLN A 130 0.07 23.99 8.35
N ASN A 131 1.05 24.77 8.85
CA ASN A 131 2.36 24.23 9.23
C ASN A 131 2.27 23.09 10.27
N GLN A 132 1.40 23.21 11.28
CA GLN A 132 1.22 22.19 12.30
C GLN A 132 0.60 20.90 11.72
N GLU A 133 -0.46 21.04 10.92
CA GLU A 133 -1.12 19.95 10.23
C GLU A 133 -0.17 19.24 9.25
N ALA A 134 0.55 20.01 8.42
CA ALA A 134 1.53 19.47 7.50
C ALA A 134 2.66 18.71 8.21
N SER A 135 3.13 19.21 9.35
CA SER A 135 4.15 18.52 10.16
C SER A 135 3.62 17.20 10.73
N PHE A 136 2.40 17.19 11.23
CA PHE A 136 1.76 15.99 11.76
C PHE A 136 1.54 14.94 10.66
N LEU A 137 0.90 15.32 9.55
CA LEU A 137 0.61 14.43 8.43
C LEU A 137 1.88 13.90 7.76
N ALA A 138 2.92 14.73 7.61
CA ALA A 138 4.19 14.31 7.06
C ALA A 138 4.86 13.20 7.90
N ARG A 139 4.72 13.25 9.22
CA ARG A 139 5.24 12.20 10.12
C ARG A 139 4.44 10.92 10.02
N ILE A 140 3.12 10.99 10.23
CA ILE A 140 2.27 9.79 10.28
C ILE A 140 2.15 9.09 8.90
N SER A 141 2.48 9.78 7.81
CA SER A 141 2.53 9.17 6.47
C SER A 141 3.75 8.28 6.23
N GLY A 142 4.76 8.33 7.09
CA GLY A 142 6.00 7.56 6.91
C GLY A 142 6.75 7.90 5.63
N GLY A 143 6.70 9.17 5.18
CA GLY A 143 7.38 9.63 3.97
C GLY A 143 6.62 9.37 2.66
N ARG A 144 5.39 8.87 2.73
CA ARG A 144 4.51 8.61 1.56
C ARG A 144 3.63 9.82 1.29
N LEU A 145 4.05 10.68 0.36
CA LEU A 145 3.34 11.93 0.05
C LEU A 145 1.88 11.70 -0.33
N GLY A 146 1.59 10.72 -1.20
CA GLY A 146 0.21 10.40 -1.59
C GLY A 146 -0.66 10.04 -0.38
N TRP A 147 -0.14 9.25 0.56
CA TRP A 147 -0.84 8.91 1.79
C TRP A 147 -1.06 10.13 2.68
N ALA A 148 -0.07 11.03 2.81
CA ALA A 148 -0.22 12.29 3.54
C ALA A 148 -1.33 13.16 2.96
N VAL A 149 -1.45 13.24 1.63
CA VAL A 149 -2.50 13.98 0.93
C VAL A 149 -3.87 13.33 1.17
N THR A 150 -3.97 12.01 1.09
CA THR A 150 -5.22 11.29 1.41
C THR A 150 -5.70 11.60 2.82
N LEU A 151 -4.81 11.48 3.82
CA LEU A 151 -5.14 11.79 5.22
C LEU A 151 -5.55 13.25 5.44
N MET A 152 -5.04 14.18 4.63
CA MET A 152 -5.40 15.60 4.69
C MET A 152 -6.79 15.87 4.11
N LEU A 153 -7.09 15.24 2.97
CA LEU A 153 -8.34 15.49 2.24
C LEU A 153 -9.52 14.67 2.76
N ASP A 154 -9.24 13.53 3.35
CA ASP A 154 -10.24 12.59 3.86
C ASP A 154 -10.07 12.37 5.37
N LYS A 155 -10.87 13.10 6.14
CA LYS A 155 -10.89 12.98 7.61
C LYS A 155 -11.38 11.62 8.08
N GLU A 156 -12.27 10.97 7.34
CA GLU A 156 -12.77 9.63 7.69
C GLU A 156 -11.63 8.60 7.67
N THR A 157 -10.75 8.68 6.69
CA THR A 157 -9.54 7.84 6.63
C THR A 157 -8.59 8.11 7.81
N LEU A 158 -8.47 9.36 8.27
CA LEU A 158 -7.65 9.70 9.44
C LEU A 158 -8.25 9.14 10.74
N ASP A 159 -9.58 9.26 10.91
CA ASP A 159 -10.31 8.71 12.05
C ASP A 159 -10.23 7.17 12.06
N ASP A 160 -10.42 6.54 10.92
CA ASP A 160 -10.30 5.09 10.71
C ASP A 160 -8.91 4.56 11.11
N ARG A 161 -7.84 5.30 10.74
CA ARG A 161 -6.48 4.99 11.19
C ARG A 161 -6.39 4.97 12.73
N SER A 162 -6.93 6.01 13.36
CA SER A 162 -6.90 6.15 14.82
C SER A 162 -7.68 5.03 15.51
N ILE A 163 -8.85 4.68 15.00
CA ILE A 163 -9.66 3.56 15.51
C ILE A 163 -8.89 2.24 15.42
N LYS A 164 -8.29 1.94 14.25
CA LYS A 164 -7.54 0.69 14.05
C LYS A 164 -6.33 0.54 14.95
N LEU A 165 -5.58 1.64 15.17
CA LEU A 165 -4.44 1.63 16.07
C LEU A 165 -4.88 1.46 17.52
N SER A 166 -5.90 2.19 17.97
CA SER A 166 -6.44 2.07 19.33
C SER A 166 -6.97 0.66 19.60
N GLN A 167 -7.68 0.06 18.64
CA GLN A 167 -8.14 -1.32 18.74
C GLN A 167 -6.96 -2.30 18.88
N MET A 168 -5.92 -2.18 18.03
CA MET A 168 -4.73 -3.04 18.13
C MET A 168 -4.07 -2.93 19.50
N ILE A 169 -3.86 -1.70 19.99
CA ILE A 169 -3.23 -1.45 21.28
C ILE A 169 -4.04 -2.11 22.41
N SER A 170 -5.38 -1.99 22.34
CA SER A 170 -6.27 -2.64 23.32
C SER A 170 -6.14 -4.17 23.33
N LEU A 171 -5.90 -4.79 22.15
CA LEU A 171 -5.71 -6.25 22.04
C LEU A 171 -4.47 -6.75 22.79
N LEU A 172 -3.47 -5.90 23.05
CA LEU A 172 -2.25 -6.31 23.76
C LEU A 172 -2.52 -6.77 25.20
N SER A 173 -3.55 -6.21 25.86
CA SER A 173 -3.97 -6.59 27.22
C SER A 173 -5.11 -7.62 27.26
N GLN A 174 -5.74 -7.91 26.11
CA GLN A 174 -6.96 -8.73 26.07
C GLN A 174 -6.67 -10.24 26.09
N SER A 175 -7.71 -11.02 26.45
CA SER A 175 -7.71 -12.47 26.38
C SER A 175 -7.67 -12.98 24.93
N ARG A 176 -7.27 -14.25 24.74
CA ARG A 176 -7.29 -14.89 23.42
C ARG A 176 -8.70 -14.90 22.80
N VAL A 177 -9.72 -15.09 23.62
CA VAL A 177 -11.13 -15.11 23.16
C VAL A 177 -11.49 -13.76 22.53
N ASN A 178 -11.17 -12.65 23.20
CA ASN A 178 -11.44 -11.31 22.70
C ASN A 178 -10.65 -11.01 21.42
N ARG A 179 -9.39 -11.45 21.35
CA ARG A 179 -8.56 -11.32 20.14
C ARG A 179 -9.19 -12.04 18.95
N PHE A 180 -9.73 -13.24 19.14
CA PHE A 180 -10.41 -13.99 18.08
C PHE A 180 -11.76 -13.36 17.69
N SER A 181 -12.52 -12.83 18.65
CA SER A 181 -13.73 -12.07 18.36
C SER A 181 -13.44 -10.81 17.51
N TYR A 182 -12.32 -10.14 17.76
CA TYR A 182 -11.87 -9.04 16.92
C TYR A 182 -11.56 -9.48 15.48
N VAL A 183 -10.92 -10.66 15.31
CA VAL A 183 -10.67 -11.23 13.99
C VAL A 183 -11.98 -11.44 13.22
N ASP A 184 -13.04 -11.93 13.87
CA ASP A 184 -14.33 -12.13 13.23
C ASP A 184 -14.99 -10.83 12.74
N THR A 185 -14.65 -9.70 13.35
CA THR A 185 -15.08 -8.37 12.91
C THR A 185 -14.23 -7.86 11.75
N LEU A 186 -12.90 -7.91 11.90
CA LEU A 186 -11.95 -7.36 10.93
C LEU A 186 -11.98 -8.12 9.59
N ARG A 187 -12.11 -9.44 9.60
CA ARG A 187 -12.07 -10.28 8.39
C ARG A 187 -13.20 -10.06 7.38
N LYS A 188 -14.23 -9.32 7.75
CA LYS A 188 -15.39 -9.06 6.87
C LYS A 188 -15.03 -8.22 5.66
N ASP A 189 -14.00 -7.40 5.77
CA ASP A 189 -13.52 -6.53 4.71
C ASP A 189 -12.00 -6.71 4.52
N ARG A 190 -11.60 -7.18 3.34
CA ARG A 190 -10.20 -7.44 3.03
C ARG A 190 -9.35 -6.17 2.97
N GLU A 191 -9.88 -5.08 2.46
CA GLU A 191 -9.16 -3.80 2.38
C GLU A 191 -8.86 -3.28 3.79
N GLN A 192 -9.85 -3.40 4.67
CA GLN A 192 -9.69 -3.05 6.08
C GLN A 192 -8.63 -3.92 6.79
N VAL A 193 -8.55 -5.22 6.44
CA VAL A 193 -7.49 -6.11 6.94
C VAL A 193 -6.13 -5.64 6.48
N VAL A 194 -5.95 -5.38 5.18
CA VAL A 194 -4.67 -4.94 4.61
C VAL A 194 -4.23 -3.62 5.22
N MET A 195 -5.15 -2.67 5.34
CA MET A 195 -4.89 -1.38 5.98
C MET A 195 -4.48 -1.54 7.45
N ALA A 196 -5.23 -2.33 8.23
CA ALA A 196 -4.92 -2.58 9.63
C ALA A 196 -3.53 -3.19 9.80
N LEU A 197 -3.18 -4.22 9.03
CA LEU A 197 -1.87 -4.87 9.09
C LEU A 197 -0.73 -3.90 8.76
N SER A 198 -0.91 -3.01 7.77
CA SER A 198 0.09 -2.00 7.41
C SER A 198 0.29 -0.97 8.51
N LEU A 199 -0.79 -0.55 9.17
CA LEU A 199 -0.74 0.36 10.33
C LEU A 199 -0.06 -0.31 11.54
N TRP A 200 -0.37 -1.58 11.81
CA TRP A 200 0.23 -2.35 12.88
C TRP A 200 1.72 -2.56 12.67
N GLU A 201 2.13 -2.87 11.43
CA GLU A 201 3.56 -3.01 11.09
C GLU A 201 4.32 -1.70 11.37
N CYS A 202 3.78 -0.56 10.93
CA CYS A 202 4.37 0.75 11.17
C CYS A 202 4.47 1.08 12.67
N TRP A 203 3.42 0.78 13.44
CA TRP A 203 3.40 1.02 14.88
C TRP A 203 4.40 0.11 15.64
N TRP A 204 4.47 -1.17 15.28
CA TRP A 204 5.44 -2.11 15.87
C TRP A 204 6.88 -1.76 15.50
N ARG A 205 7.11 -1.18 14.31
CA ARG A 205 8.42 -0.62 13.95
C ARG A 205 8.79 0.50 14.91
N ASP A 206 7.88 1.39 15.25
CA ASP A 206 8.14 2.47 16.19
C ASP A 206 8.44 1.92 17.59
N VAL A 207 7.72 0.88 18.06
CA VAL A 207 8.04 0.16 19.30
C VAL A 207 9.45 -0.42 19.25
N MET A 208 9.83 -1.08 18.16
CA MET A 208 11.18 -1.65 17.98
C MET A 208 12.27 -0.56 18.05
N VAL A 209 12.04 0.59 17.40
CA VAL A 209 12.98 1.72 17.40
C VAL A 209 13.18 2.27 18.82
N VAL A 210 12.10 2.45 19.59
CA VAL A 210 12.16 2.97 20.95
C VAL A 210 12.80 1.93 21.89
N SER A 211 12.43 0.65 21.78
CA SER A 211 13.02 -0.41 22.63
C SER A 211 14.51 -0.67 22.35
N SER A 212 15.03 -0.27 21.17
CA SER A 212 16.47 -0.31 20.86
C SER A 212 17.27 0.87 21.43
N GLY A 213 16.65 1.80 22.16
CA GLY A 213 17.30 2.97 22.75
C GLY A 213 17.49 4.14 21.78
N THR A 214 16.89 4.09 20.60
CA THR A 214 16.94 5.18 19.61
C THR A 214 16.04 6.34 20.06
N THR A 215 16.42 7.55 19.71
CA THR A 215 15.69 8.76 20.09
C THR A 215 14.28 8.81 19.51
N ASN A 216 13.33 9.40 20.24
CA ASN A 216 11.93 9.58 19.84
C ASN A 216 11.72 10.35 18.51
N SER A 217 12.76 10.99 17.99
CA SER A 217 12.71 11.71 16.71
C SER A 217 12.46 10.81 15.48
N ALA A 218 12.70 9.50 15.63
CA ALA A 218 12.52 8.50 14.56
C ALA A 218 11.10 7.88 14.52
N ILE A 219 10.21 8.26 15.46
CA ILE A 219 8.85 7.71 15.55
C ILE A 219 7.97 8.31 14.46
N THR A 220 7.24 7.45 13.76
CA THR A 220 6.23 7.82 12.77
C THR A 220 4.89 8.18 13.43
N ASN A 221 4.40 7.32 14.35
CA ASN A 221 3.12 7.49 15.02
C ASN A 221 3.26 8.36 16.29
N ILE A 222 3.49 9.67 16.07
CA ILE A 222 3.75 10.63 17.16
C ILE A 222 2.54 10.87 18.06
N ASP A 223 1.34 10.65 17.54
CA ASP A 223 0.06 10.70 18.24
C ASP A 223 -0.14 9.54 19.24
N TYR A 224 0.67 8.47 19.11
CA TYR A 224 0.68 7.31 20.02
C TYR A 224 2.02 7.14 20.76
N GLN A 225 2.76 8.24 20.93
CA GLN A 225 4.10 8.18 21.54
C GLN A 225 4.10 7.61 22.96
N SER A 226 3.10 7.93 23.78
CA SER A 226 2.97 7.43 25.16
C SER A 226 2.74 5.93 25.20
N GLU A 227 1.87 5.43 24.33
CA GLU A 227 1.56 4.00 24.22
C GLU A 227 2.76 3.22 23.68
N ILE A 228 3.46 3.78 22.69
CA ILE A 228 4.69 3.19 22.13
C ILE A 228 5.75 3.07 23.23
N GLN A 229 5.98 4.12 24.03
CA GLN A 229 6.93 4.09 25.14
C GLN A 229 6.53 3.07 26.20
N THR A 230 5.25 3.00 26.56
CA THR A 230 4.73 2.04 27.53
C THR A 230 4.94 0.60 27.04
N VAL A 231 4.70 0.31 25.77
CA VAL A 231 4.91 -1.03 25.23
C VAL A 231 6.40 -1.33 25.07
N ALA A 232 7.22 -0.38 24.63
CA ALA A 232 8.66 -0.53 24.47
C ALA A 232 9.38 -0.77 25.80
N SER A 233 8.83 -0.34 26.95
CA SER A 233 9.37 -0.66 28.27
C SER A 233 9.13 -2.11 28.70
N LYS A 234 8.18 -2.81 28.07
CA LYS A 234 7.77 -4.20 28.38
C LYS A 234 8.18 -5.21 27.31
N VAL A 235 8.54 -4.74 26.12
CA VAL A 235 8.86 -5.56 24.95
C VAL A 235 10.23 -5.16 24.43
N ASP A 236 11.15 -6.10 24.34
CA ASP A 236 12.48 -5.87 23.75
C ASP A 236 12.41 -5.74 22.22
N SER A 237 13.50 -5.25 21.62
CA SER A 237 13.59 -5.03 20.17
C SER A 237 13.48 -6.32 19.37
N ILE A 238 13.92 -7.47 19.92
CA ILE A 238 13.85 -8.78 19.23
C ILE A 238 12.38 -9.20 19.12
N LYS A 239 11.63 -9.13 20.21
CA LYS A 239 10.22 -9.50 20.24
C LYS A 239 9.35 -8.56 19.39
N ALA A 240 9.72 -7.28 19.31
CA ALA A 240 9.10 -6.33 18.40
C ALA A 240 9.39 -6.71 16.92
N ALA A 241 10.63 -7.08 16.59
CA ALA A 241 11.00 -7.55 15.26
C ALA A 241 10.29 -8.86 14.87
N ASP A 242 10.14 -9.81 15.82
CA ASP A 242 9.36 -11.04 15.60
C ASP A 242 7.90 -10.73 15.30
N THR A 243 7.32 -9.76 15.98
CA THR A 243 5.94 -9.33 15.74
C THR A 243 5.78 -8.69 14.36
N ILE A 244 6.72 -7.85 13.93
CA ILE A 244 6.76 -7.29 12.58
C ILE A 244 6.84 -8.41 11.54
N SER A 245 7.71 -9.39 11.77
CA SER A 245 7.87 -10.55 10.89
C SER A 245 6.59 -11.37 10.79
N ALA A 246 5.88 -11.56 11.90
CA ALA A 246 4.58 -12.25 11.93
C ALA A 246 3.52 -11.49 11.13
N ILE A 247 3.47 -10.16 11.23
CA ILE A 247 2.56 -9.31 10.47
C ILE A 247 2.87 -9.43 8.96
N ARG A 248 4.14 -9.29 8.56
CA ARG A 248 4.57 -9.44 7.15
C ARG A 248 4.24 -10.80 6.58
N ASN A 249 4.53 -11.87 7.32
CA ASN A 249 4.17 -13.23 6.93
C ASN A 249 2.65 -13.40 6.74
N THR A 250 1.85 -12.71 7.55
CA THR A 250 0.40 -12.72 7.40
C THR A 250 -0.04 -11.98 6.14
N GLN A 251 0.53 -10.81 5.86
CA GLN A 251 0.28 -10.06 4.62
C GLN A 251 0.64 -10.91 3.39
N ASP A 252 1.80 -11.58 3.38
CA ASP A 252 2.21 -12.45 2.28
C ASP A 252 1.28 -13.66 2.08
N LYS A 253 0.80 -14.28 3.17
CA LYS A 253 -0.20 -15.35 3.10
C LYS A 253 -1.51 -14.84 2.49
N LEU A 254 -1.95 -13.64 2.89
CA LEU A 254 -3.14 -13.03 2.32
C LEU A 254 -2.97 -12.71 0.83
N ARG A 255 -1.82 -12.22 0.40
CA ARG A 255 -1.50 -12.01 -1.04
C ARG A 255 -1.60 -13.33 -1.82
N LYS A 256 -1.18 -14.44 -1.22
CA LYS A 256 -1.28 -15.80 -1.78
C LYS A 256 -2.67 -16.44 -1.61
N ASN A 257 -3.70 -15.65 -1.28
CA ASN A 257 -5.09 -16.07 -1.10
C ASN A 257 -5.31 -17.13 0.01
N ALA A 258 -4.50 -17.10 1.07
CA ALA A 258 -4.76 -17.91 2.25
C ALA A 258 -6.09 -17.52 2.92
N ASN A 259 -6.62 -18.43 3.74
CA ASN A 259 -7.83 -18.16 4.53
C ASN A 259 -7.58 -17.00 5.49
N VAL A 260 -8.31 -15.89 5.30
CA VAL A 260 -8.15 -14.64 6.05
C VAL A 260 -8.31 -14.85 7.55
N ARG A 261 -9.37 -15.58 7.96
CA ARG A 261 -9.64 -15.86 9.37
C ARG A 261 -8.48 -16.59 10.02
N LEU A 262 -8.07 -17.71 9.43
CA LEU A 262 -7.00 -18.53 9.98
C LEU A 262 -5.66 -17.79 10.05
N ALA A 263 -5.33 -16.99 9.02
CA ALA A 263 -4.10 -16.19 8.99
C ALA A 263 -4.09 -15.15 10.10
N LEU A 264 -5.21 -14.47 10.36
CA LEU A 264 -5.35 -13.48 11.42
C LEU A 264 -5.36 -14.13 12.81
N GLU A 265 -6.04 -15.27 13.00
CA GLU A 265 -6.06 -16.01 14.27
C GLU A 265 -4.63 -16.43 14.68
N VAL A 266 -3.84 -16.94 13.71
CA VAL A 266 -2.41 -17.27 13.94
C VAL A 266 -1.63 -16.03 14.32
N LEU A 267 -1.83 -14.89 13.66
CA LEU A 267 -1.19 -13.63 14.03
C LEU A 267 -1.56 -13.20 15.44
N MET A 268 -2.83 -13.33 15.86
CA MET A 268 -3.27 -12.97 17.22
C MET A 268 -2.59 -13.80 18.32
N LEU A 269 -2.14 -15.01 18.00
CA LEU A 269 -1.38 -15.85 18.94
C LEU A 269 0.10 -15.43 19.03
N GLN A 270 0.63 -14.82 17.95
CA GLN A 270 2.04 -14.39 17.87
C GLN A 270 2.26 -12.98 18.45
N ILE A 271 1.23 -12.11 18.40
CA ILE A 271 1.31 -10.77 19.02
C ILE A 271 1.47 -10.91 20.55
N PRO A 272 2.44 -10.23 21.17
CA PRO A 272 2.67 -10.32 22.59
C PRO A 272 1.44 -9.93 23.40
N LYS A 273 1.26 -10.60 24.55
CA LYS A 273 0.27 -10.21 25.55
C LYS A 273 1.00 -9.42 26.64
N LEU A 274 0.57 -8.19 26.84
CA LEU A 274 1.05 -7.33 27.91
C LEU A 274 0.12 -7.47 29.12
N GLN A 275 0.73 -7.69 30.26
CA GLN A 275 0.02 -7.67 31.55
C GLN A 275 0.06 -6.26 32.14
#